data_29c3976c977e5687e92baf1e19ff448b
#
_entry.id   29c3976c977e5687e92baf1e19ff448b
#
_cell.length_a   1.000
_cell.length_b   1.000
_cell.length_c   1.000
_cell.angle_alpha   90.00
_cell.angle_beta   90.00
_cell.angle_gamma   90.00
#
_symmetry.space_group_name_H-M   'P 1'
#
loop_
_entity.id
_entity.type
_entity.pdbx_description
1 polymer ?
#
loop_
_entity_poly.entity_id
_entity_poly.type
_entity_poly.pdbx_seq_one_letter_code
_entity_poly.pdbx_strand_id
1 'polypeptide(L)'
;MEQEFILGKCPKCMQELKVPASLAEFSCMYCGARLAQADLLTGAEAAPAAPDETAFSAALEGLSGCIRNYRGYHKRVTKTDYEPAFAEYEAGCHAMVRRLDAGVAGLPADARAAQLRAAAGRMIDDLAVDWAARKGSRFLFDEDKYVVALFFVPMVLRQELPSGREFADTLQAVWVERYPKSPFYVGDYETLAGGFRKKKFLGLCFITTAVCEAEGKPDDCAELTAFRAFRDGYLKAQPDGEALIEEYYRIAPTIVMCIDVCGDRTERYAAIRAQYLQPCYDALQAGDLAGCKTKYVRMVRDLEREYLS
;
A
#
# COMPACT_ATOMS: atom_id res chain seq x y z
N MET A 1 21.85 37.76 -30.89
CA MET A 1 22.78 37.08 -29.93
C MET A 1 22.00 35.90 -29.36
N GLU A 2 22.35 34.70 -29.75
CA GLU A 2 21.73 33.47 -29.15
C GLU A 2 22.19 33.36 -27.69
N GLN A 3 21.25 33.25 -26.81
CA GLN A 3 21.52 33.07 -25.38
C GLN A 3 21.94 31.61 -25.15
N GLU A 4 23.20 31.40 -24.82
CA GLU A 4 23.73 30.06 -24.54
C GLU A 4 23.27 29.57 -23.18
N PHE A 5 22.76 28.33 -23.11
CA PHE A 5 22.24 27.72 -21.88
C PHE A 5 23.04 26.50 -21.50
N ILE A 6 23.22 26.31 -20.19
CA ILE A 6 23.80 25.11 -19.62
C ILE A 6 22.66 24.25 -19.09
N LEU A 7 22.68 22.98 -19.47
CA LEU A 7 21.77 21.95 -18.94
C LEU A 7 22.49 21.18 -17.85
N GLY A 8 21.84 21.01 -16.71
CA GLY A 8 22.36 20.24 -15.60
C GLY A 8 21.29 19.91 -14.58
N LYS A 9 21.61 19.09 -13.58
CA LYS A 9 20.70 18.74 -12.47
C LYS A 9 21.07 19.47 -11.19
N CYS A 10 20.07 19.89 -10.44
CA CYS A 10 20.28 20.46 -9.12
C CYS A 10 20.82 19.38 -8.16
N PRO A 11 21.95 19.58 -7.47
CA PRO A 11 22.51 18.59 -6.54
C PRO A 11 21.65 18.38 -5.27
N LYS A 12 20.68 19.28 -5.01
CA LYS A 12 19.78 19.18 -3.84
C LYS A 12 18.50 18.40 -4.11
N CYS A 13 17.87 18.62 -5.27
CA CYS A 13 16.57 18.01 -5.59
C CYS A 13 16.58 17.16 -6.86
N MET A 14 17.75 17.06 -7.54
CA MET A 14 17.97 16.28 -8.76
C MET A 14 17.11 16.68 -9.97
N GLN A 15 16.36 17.78 -9.89
CA GLN A 15 15.56 18.30 -11.00
C GLN A 15 16.45 18.91 -12.08
N GLU A 16 16.09 18.69 -13.34
CA GLU A 16 16.77 19.25 -14.48
C GLU A 16 16.57 20.77 -14.53
N LEU A 17 17.67 21.47 -14.73
CA LEU A 17 17.73 22.92 -14.83
C LEU A 17 18.34 23.33 -16.15
N LYS A 18 17.73 24.33 -16.80
CA LYS A 18 18.27 25.02 -17.96
C LYS A 18 18.64 26.43 -17.53
N VAL A 19 19.93 26.69 -17.34
CA VAL A 19 20.45 27.93 -16.78
C VAL A 19 21.22 28.71 -17.85
N PRO A 20 20.96 30.03 -18.01
CA PRO A 20 21.77 30.86 -18.90
C PRO A 20 23.26 30.80 -18.52
N ALA A 21 24.11 30.59 -19.50
CA ALA A 21 25.57 30.53 -19.30
C ALA A 21 26.19 31.81 -18.71
N SER A 22 25.46 32.91 -18.74
CA SER A 22 25.85 34.20 -18.16
C SER A 22 25.63 34.34 -16.66
N LEU A 23 24.90 33.40 -16.03
CA LEU A 23 24.59 33.45 -14.59
C LEU A 23 25.58 32.60 -13.79
N ALA A 24 26.45 33.24 -13.03
CA ALA A 24 27.41 32.55 -12.16
C ALA A 24 26.77 31.92 -10.94
N GLU A 25 25.70 32.54 -10.40
CA GLU A 25 24.92 32.04 -9.27
C GLU A 25 23.41 32.19 -9.55
N PHE A 26 22.62 31.25 -9.06
CA PHE A 26 21.16 31.25 -9.22
C PHE A 26 20.48 30.44 -8.11
N SER A 27 19.14 30.56 -8.00
CA SER A 27 18.35 29.72 -7.10
C SER A 27 17.63 28.65 -7.91
N CYS A 28 17.67 27.40 -7.45
CA CYS A 28 16.89 26.32 -8.05
C CYS A 28 15.39 26.65 -8.00
N MET A 29 14.73 26.66 -9.15
CA MET A 29 13.30 27.00 -9.24
C MET A 29 12.38 25.95 -8.60
N TYR A 30 12.89 24.74 -8.32
CA TYR A 30 12.12 23.64 -7.74
C TYR A 30 12.25 23.53 -6.22
N CYS A 31 13.48 23.74 -5.66
CA CYS A 31 13.71 23.58 -4.23
C CYS A 31 14.22 24.84 -3.52
N GLY A 32 14.41 25.94 -4.25
CA GLY A 32 14.90 27.20 -3.70
C GLY A 32 16.39 27.22 -3.29
N ALA A 33 17.12 26.13 -3.48
CA ALA A 33 18.54 26.06 -3.11
C ALA A 33 19.37 27.06 -3.94
N ARG A 34 20.24 27.83 -3.25
CA ARG A 34 21.22 28.71 -3.91
C ARG A 34 22.37 27.87 -4.43
N LEU A 35 22.70 27.99 -5.69
CA LEU A 35 23.66 27.20 -6.43
C LEU A 35 24.58 28.10 -7.23
N ALA A 36 25.87 27.78 -7.31
CA ALA A 36 26.73 28.28 -8.32
C ALA A 36 26.59 27.43 -9.61
N GLN A 37 26.90 28.01 -10.75
CA GLN A 37 26.89 27.28 -12.04
C GLN A 37 27.75 26.02 -12.01
N ALA A 38 28.91 26.09 -11.32
CA ALA A 38 29.81 24.95 -11.11
C ALA A 38 29.21 23.81 -10.28
N ASP A 39 28.14 24.09 -9.47
CA ASP A 39 27.44 23.09 -8.64
C ASP A 39 26.45 22.29 -9.46
N LEU A 40 26.08 22.74 -10.67
CA LEU A 40 25.22 21.97 -11.55
C LEU A 40 25.90 20.67 -11.93
N LEU A 41 25.19 19.57 -11.71
CA LEU A 41 25.58 18.27 -12.24
C LEU A 41 25.35 18.29 -13.75
N THR A 42 26.30 18.91 -14.49
CA THR A 42 26.31 18.94 -15.95
C THR A 42 26.80 17.60 -16.44
N GLY A 43 26.04 16.99 -17.34
CA GLY A 43 26.24 15.72 -18.05
C GLY A 43 27.61 15.26 -18.52
N ALA A 44 28.65 15.32 -17.67
CA ALA A 44 29.53 14.17 -17.61
C ALA A 44 28.63 13.08 -16.99
N GLU A 45 28.32 12.02 -17.73
CA GLU A 45 27.87 10.77 -17.17
C GLU A 45 28.63 10.56 -15.86
N ALA A 46 27.96 10.75 -14.72
CA ALA A 46 28.50 10.28 -13.46
C ALA A 46 28.83 8.83 -13.77
N ALA A 47 30.10 8.47 -13.74
CA ALA A 47 30.53 7.09 -13.93
C ALA A 47 29.58 6.26 -13.09
N PRO A 48 28.95 5.23 -13.65
CA PRO A 48 27.90 4.50 -12.93
C PRO A 48 28.43 4.22 -11.52
N ALA A 49 27.69 4.67 -10.50
CA ALA A 49 28.15 4.55 -9.12
C ALA A 49 28.52 3.08 -8.91
N ALA A 50 29.71 2.80 -8.42
CA ALA A 50 30.13 1.42 -8.16
C ALA A 50 29.18 0.85 -7.09
N PRO A 51 28.80 -0.44 -7.17
CA PRO A 51 27.92 -1.05 -6.18
C PRO A 51 28.57 -1.01 -4.79
N ASP A 52 27.80 -0.62 -3.80
CA ASP A 52 28.24 -0.60 -2.39
C ASP A 52 27.86 -1.94 -1.71
N GLU A 53 28.83 -2.86 -1.65
CA GLU A 53 28.64 -4.18 -1.06
C GLU A 53 28.32 -4.10 0.45
N THR A 54 28.84 -3.11 1.16
CA THR A 54 28.53 -2.90 2.59
C THR A 54 27.10 -2.46 2.77
N ALA A 55 26.64 -1.51 1.95
CA ALA A 55 25.24 -1.09 1.95
C ALA A 55 24.29 -2.24 1.57
N PHE A 56 24.66 -3.06 0.58
CA PHE A 56 23.89 -4.23 0.19
C PHE A 56 23.76 -5.25 1.33
N SER A 57 24.85 -5.60 1.99
CA SER A 57 24.85 -6.52 3.13
C SER A 57 23.97 -6.01 4.27
N ALA A 58 24.09 -4.71 4.60
CA ALA A 58 23.28 -4.08 5.62
C ALA A 58 21.77 -4.06 5.23
N ALA A 59 21.46 -3.90 3.93
CA ALA A 59 20.09 -4.00 3.45
C ALA A 59 19.54 -5.42 3.62
N LEU A 60 20.29 -6.46 3.25
CA LEU A 60 19.89 -7.87 3.42
C LEU A 60 19.54 -8.21 4.88
N GLU A 61 20.30 -7.66 5.84
CA GLU A 61 20.06 -7.88 7.27
C GLU A 61 18.86 -7.09 7.80
N GLY A 62 18.57 -5.91 7.23
CA GLY A 62 17.58 -4.97 7.75
C GLY A 62 16.20 -5.03 7.10
N LEU A 63 16.07 -5.52 5.85
CA LEU A 63 14.81 -5.46 5.09
C LEU A 63 13.65 -6.19 5.80
N SER A 64 13.87 -7.36 6.37
CA SER A 64 12.83 -8.08 7.11
C SER A 64 12.36 -7.33 8.36
N GLY A 65 13.22 -6.49 8.95
CA GLY A 65 12.89 -5.59 10.06
C GLY A 65 11.86 -4.54 9.67
N CYS A 66 11.84 -4.10 8.40
CA CYS A 66 10.82 -3.18 7.89
C CYS A 66 9.41 -3.77 7.90
N ILE A 67 9.28 -5.08 8.04
CA ILE A 67 7.99 -5.76 8.18
C ILE A 67 7.73 -6.13 9.63
N ARG A 68 8.68 -6.83 10.26
CA ARG A 68 8.54 -7.35 11.63
C ARG A 68 8.21 -6.28 12.66
N ASN A 69 8.89 -5.14 12.58
CA ASN A 69 8.76 -4.04 13.55
C ASN A 69 7.45 -3.25 13.37
N TYR A 70 6.74 -3.48 12.26
CA TYR A 70 5.52 -2.75 11.90
C TYR A 70 4.29 -3.65 11.77
N ARG A 71 4.35 -4.85 12.36
CA ARG A 71 3.18 -5.71 12.52
C ARG A 71 2.09 -4.94 13.26
N GLY A 72 0.85 -5.09 12.81
CA GLY A 72 -0.27 -4.30 13.31
C GLY A 72 -0.52 -2.96 12.59
N TYR A 73 0.40 -2.46 11.76
CA TYR A 73 0.21 -1.20 11.04
C TYR A 73 -0.96 -1.24 10.05
N HIS A 74 -1.29 -2.40 9.50
CA HIS A 74 -2.48 -2.54 8.65
C HIS A 74 -3.77 -2.09 9.36
N LYS A 75 -3.86 -2.19 10.69
CA LYS A 75 -4.98 -1.70 11.51
C LYS A 75 -5.09 -0.17 11.53
N ARG A 76 -4.01 0.53 11.19
CA ARG A 76 -3.95 1.99 11.08
C ARG A 76 -4.31 2.50 9.66
N VAL A 77 -4.74 1.60 8.77
CA VAL A 77 -5.14 1.94 7.40
C VAL A 77 -6.58 2.47 7.43
N THR A 78 -6.77 3.60 8.10
CA THR A 78 -8.03 4.34 8.22
C THR A 78 -7.92 5.70 7.55
N LYS A 79 -9.04 6.37 7.35
CA LYS A 79 -9.05 7.71 6.72
C LYS A 79 -8.19 8.74 7.46
N THR A 80 -8.10 8.64 8.79
CA THR A 80 -7.38 9.60 9.64
C THR A 80 -5.95 9.18 9.95
N ASP A 81 -5.70 7.86 10.00
CA ASP A 81 -4.46 7.36 10.58
C ASP A 81 -3.46 6.86 9.53
N TYR A 82 -3.89 6.61 8.28
CA TYR A 82 -3.01 6.05 7.27
C TYR A 82 -1.85 6.99 6.90
N GLU A 83 -2.12 8.26 6.62
CA GLU A 83 -1.07 9.22 6.26
C GLU A 83 -0.01 9.39 7.38
N PRO A 84 -0.37 9.63 8.65
CA PRO A 84 0.62 9.70 9.73
C PRO A 84 1.33 8.35 9.99
N ALA A 85 0.62 7.22 9.89
CA ALA A 85 1.24 5.90 10.02
C ALA A 85 2.23 5.62 8.91
N PHE A 86 1.90 6.02 7.67
CA PHE A 86 2.80 5.86 6.53
C PHE A 86 4.05 6.74 6.66
N ALA A 87 3.92 7.97 7.09
CA ALA A 87 5.05 8.87 7.34
C ALA A 87 5.99 8.31 8.43
N GLU A 88 5.44 7.77 9.51
CA GLU A 88 6.21 7.10 10.57
C GLU A 88 6.94 5.85 10.04
N TYR A 89 6.24 5.03 9.25
CA TYR A 89 6.79 3.85 8.60
C TYR A 89 7.95 4.22 7.65
N GLU A 90 7.74 5.19 6.79
CA GLU A 90 8.73 5.68 5.83
C GLU A 90 9.98 6.19 6.54
N ALA A 91 9.83 7.00 7.60
CA ALA A 91 10.95 7.49 8.41
C ALA A 91 11.79 6.37 9.00
N GLY A 92 11.18 5.25 9.39
CA GLY A 92 11.87 4.11 9.97
C GLY A 92 12.50 3.15 8.96
N CYS A 93 12.01 3.10 7.72
CA CYS A 93 12.37 2.05 6.76
C CYS A 93 13.10 2.53 5.51
N HIS A 94 12.95 3.80 5.09
CA HIS A 94 13.51 4.30 3.83
C HIS A 94 15.02 4.08 3.69
N ALA A 95 15.76 4.12 4.80
CA ALA A 95 17.22 3.94 4.79
C ALA A 95 17.62 2.55 4.28
N MET A 96 16.82 1.50 4.55
CA MET A 96 17.12 0.14 4.09
C MET A 96 16.97 0.02 2.57
N VAL A 97 15.95 0.65 2.01
CA VAL A 97 15.70 0.65 0.56
C VAL A 97 16.79 1.46 -0.18
N ARG A 98 17.22 2.58 0.38
CA ARG A 98 18.36 3.36 -0.17
C ARG A 98 19.67 2.59 -0.14
N ARG A 99 19.92 1.80 0.91
CA ARG A 99 21.10 0.92 0.97
C ARG A 99 21.02 -0.18 -0.07
N LEU A 100 19.84 -0.76 -0.29
CA LEU A 100 19.64 -1.73 -1.36
C LEU A 100 19.94 -1.12 -2.74
N ASP A 101 19.40 0.07 -3.02
CA ASP A 101 19.63 0.79 -4.28
C ASP A 101 21.12 1.11 -4.49
N ALA A 102 21.81 1.62 -3.47
CA ALA A 102 23.25 1.86 -3.50
C ALA A 102 24.05 0.56 -3.74
N GLY A 103 23.61 -0.54 -3.14
CA GLY A 103 24.25 -1.85 -3.28
C GLY A 103 24.16 -2.45 -4.68
N VAL A 104 23.17 -2.06 -5.47
CA VAL A 104 22.99 -2.54 -6.85
C VAL A 104 23.29 -1.48 -7.91
N ALA A 105 23.71 -0.29 -7.49
CA ALA A 105 24.02 0.81 -8.38
C ALA A 105 25.16 0.44 -9.35
N GLY A 106 25.00 0.80 -10.63
CA GLY A 106 26.01 0.55 -11.66
C GLY A 106 26.23 -0.91 -12.07
N LEU A 107 25.54 -1.85 -11.46
CA LEU A 107 25.59 -3.25 -11.89
C LEU A 107 24.96 -3.43 -13.28
N PRO A 108 25.50 -4.36 -14.10
CA PRO A 108 24.81 -4.83 -15.30
C PRO A 108 23.41 -5.35 -14.96
N ALA A 109 22.46 -5.22 -15.89
CA ALA A 109 21.05 -5.53 -15.66
C ALA A 109 20.83 -6.95 -15.07
N ASP A 110 21.49 -7.96 -15.62
CA ASP A 110 21.35 -9.35 -15.14
C ASP A 110 21.88 -9.53 -13.71
N ALA A 111 23.04 -8.92 -13.40
CA ALA A 111 23.62 -8.97 -12.06
C ALA A 111 22.76 -8.21 -11.05
N ARG A 112 22.21 -7.04 -11.43
CA ARG A 112 21.27 -6.27 -10.62
C ARG A 112 20.00 -7.06 -10.33
N ALA A 113 19.39 -7.65 -11.36
CA ALA A 113 18.19 -8.47 -11.20
C ALA A 113 18.45 -9.67 -10.28
N ALA A 114 19.60 -10.33 -10.40
CA ALA A 114 19.99 -11.44 -9.53
C ALA A 114 20.12 -11.00 -8.06
N GLN A 115 20.74 -9.85 -7.79
CA GLN A 115 20.90 -9.31 -6.43
C GLN A 115 19.56 -8.86 -5.84
N LEU A 116 18.70 -8.19 -6.61
CA LEU A 116 17.38 -7.80 -6.15
C LEU A 116 16.52 -9.03 -5.83
N ARG A 117 16.63 -10.09 -6.64
CA ARG A 117 15.96 -11.36 -6.37
C ARG A 117 16.49 -12.04 -5.11
N ALA A 118 17.80 -12.02 -4.89
CA ALA A 118 18.40 -12.53 -3.66
C ALA A 118 17.93 -11.75 -2.43
N ALA A 119 17.84 -10.42 -2.52
CA ALA A 119 17.35 -9.58 -1.44
C ALA A 119 15.87 -9.86 -1.12
N ALA A 120 15.01 -9.96 -2.15
CA ALA A 120 13.60 -10.32 -1.97
C ALA A 120 13.46 -11.72 -1.36
N GLY A 121 14.24 -12.69 -1.85
CA GLY A 121 14.27 -14.05 -1.32
C GLY A 121 14.67 -14.10 0.14
N ARG A 122 15.76 -13.44 0.51
CA ARG A 122 16.25 -13.37 1.89
C ARG A 122 15.24 -12.73 2.82
N MET A 123 14.64 -11.61 2.43
CA MET A 123 13.59 -10.95 3.21
C MET A 123 12.42 -11.90 3.51
N ILE A 124 11.95 -12.65 2.51
CA ILE A 124 10.84 -13.60 2.68
C ILE A 124 11.28 -14.79 3.55
N ASP A 125 12.51 -15.32 3.37
CA ASP A 125 13.04 -16.41 4.18
C ASP A 125 13.12 -16.04 5.66
N ASP A 126 13.59 -14.83 5.95
CA ASP A 126 13.65 -14.31 7.31
C ASP A 126 12.27 -14.19 7.97
N LEU A 127 11.24 -13.78 7.21
CA LEU A 127 9.85 -13.75 7.69
C LEU A 127 9.29 -15.17 7.87
N ALA A 128 9.63 -16.09 6.98
CA ALA A 128 9.16 -17.48 7.03
C ALA A 128 9.65 -18.23 8.28
N VAL A 129 10.83 -17.87 8.80
CA VAL A 129 11.31 -18.40 10.10
C VAL A 129 10.35 -18.05 11.23
N ASP A 130 9.85 -16.81 11.27
CA ASP A 130 8.87 -16.39 12.28
C ASP A 130 7.54 -17.11 12.11
N TRP A 131 7.07 -17.28 10.86
CA TRP A 131 5.81 -17.99 10.59
C TRP A 131 5.89 -19.46 11.03
N ALA A 132 7.04 -20.12 10.80
CA ALA A 132 7.25 -21.50 11.22
C ALA A 132 7.34 -21.67 12.75
N ALA A 133 7.87 -20.67 13.45
CA ALA A 133 8.08 -20.73 14.89
C ALA A 133 6.79 -20.57 15.73
N ARG A 134 5.71 -20.04 15.15
CA ARG A 134 4.46 -19.75 15.88
C ARG A 134 3.32 -20.67 15.47
N LYS A 135 2.67 -21.30 16.46
CA LYS A 135 1.39 -22.00 16.24
C LYS A 135 0.33 -20.96 15.85
N GLY A 136 -0.30 -21.12 14.68
CA GLY A 136 -1.25 -20.13 14.14
C GLY A 136 -0.61 -19.19 13.10
N SER A 137 0.44 -19.63 12.46
CA SER A 137 1.27 -18.90 11.49
C SER A 137 0.53 -18.21 10.35
N ARG A 138 -0.70 -18.64 10.01
CA ARG A 138 -1.48 -18.02 8.92
C ARG A 138 -1.79 -16.56 9.22
N PHE A 139 -2.16 -16.23 10.44
CA PHE A 139 -2.46 -14.85 10.84
C PHE A 139 -1.21 -13.95 10.69
N LEU A 140 -0.07 -14.40 11.21
CA LEU A 140 1.19 -13.65 11.11
C LEU A 140 1.65 -13.48 9.65
N PHE A 141 1.43 -14.50 8.82
CA PHE A 141 1.70 -14.44 7.39
C PHE A 141 0.83 -13.38 6.68
N ASP A 142 -0.48 -13.36 6.96
CA ASP A 142 -1.39 -12.38 6.37
C ASP A 142 -1.07 -10.96 6.87
N GLU A 143 -0.74 -10.80 8.15
CA GLU A 143 -0.32 -9.52 8.73
C GLU A 143 0.94 -8.97 8.04
N ASP A 144 1.99 -9.79 7.89
CA ASP A 144 3.22 -9.41 7.19
C ASP A 144 2.94 -9.06 5.72
N LYS A 145 2.08 -9.83 5.04
CA LYS A 145 1.63 -9.54 3.67
C LYS A 145 0.95 -8.15 3.57
N TYR A 146 0.10 -7.81 4.53
CA TYR A 146 -0.55 -6.49 4.55
C TYR A 146 0.46 -5.36 4.78
N VAL A 147 1.45 -5.54 5.65
CA VAL A 147 2.52 -4.55 5.82
C VAL A 147 3.32 -4.39 4.53
N VAL A 148 3.66 -5.51 3.86
CA VAL A 148 4.35 -5.47 2.56
C VAL A 148 3.52 -4.68 1.53
N ALA A 149 2.25 -5.01 1.36
CA ALA A 149 1.42 -4.46 0.28
C ALA A 149 0.95 -3.02 0.55
N LEU A 150 0.68 -2.66 1.82
CA LEU A 150 0.08 -1.38 2.19
C LEU A 150 1.10 -0.32 2.64
N PHE A 151 2.32 -0.73 3.01
CA PHE A 151 3.35 0.17 3.51
C PHE A 151 4.68 0.00 2.79
N PHE A 152 5.25 -1.21 2.75
CA PHE A 152 6.61 -1.41 2.22
C PHE A 152 6.70 -1.12 0.73
N VAL A 153 5.91 -1.78 -0.10
CA VAL A 153 5.91 -1.58 -1.55
C VAL A 153 5.55 -0.14 -1.94
N PRO A 154 4.49 0.48 -1.40
CA PRO A 154 4.21 1.89 -1.66
C PRO A 154 5.34 2.83 -1.24
N MET A 155 6.04 2.57 -0.14
CA MET A 155 7.20 3.34 0.29
C MET A 155 8.38 3.17 -0.66
N VAL A 156 8.67 1.94 -1.11
CA VAL A 156 9.72 1.68 -2.11
C VAL A 156 9.47 2.47 -3.39
N LEU A 157 8.25 2.45 -3.90
CA LEU A 157 7.87 3.17 -5.12
C LEU A 157 7.93 4.69 -4.93
N ARG A 158 7.53 5.20 -3.77
CA ARG A 158 7.52 6.63 -3.47
C ARG A 158 8.92 7.24 -3.35
N GLN A 159 9.94 6.43 -3.01
CA GLN A 159 11.33 6.91 -2.95
C GLN A 159 11.91 7.24 -4.33
N GLU A 160 11.26 6.83 -5.43
CA GLU A 160 11.68 7.08 -6.82
C GLU A 160 13.14 6.70 -7.09
N LEU A 161 13.64 5.66 -6.41
CA LEU A 161 15.00 5.16 -6.57
C LEU A 161 15.14 4.38 -7.88
N PRO A 162 16.31 4.41 -8.55
CA PRO A 162 16.55 3.72 -9.82
C PRO A 162 16.18 2.24 -9.82
N SER A 163 16.45 1.51 -8.73
CA SER A 163 16.10 0.09 -8.58
C SER A 163 14.75 -0.16 -7.92
N GLY A 164 14.05 0.90 -7.44
CA GLY A 164 12.88 0.77 -6.59
C GLY A 164 11.73 -0.01 -7.26
N ARG A 165 11.37 0.36 -8.49
CA ARG A 165 10.31 -0.33 -9.23
C ARG A 165 10.68 -1.78 -9.52
N GLU A 166 11.91 -2.03 -9.99
CA GLU A 166 12.40 -3.37 -10.28
C GLU A 166 12.40 -4.25 -9.03
N PHE A 167 12.77 -3.68 -7.87
CA PHE A 167 12.72 -4.41 -6.61
C PHE A 167 11.29 -4.73 -6.16
N ALA A 168 10.35 -3.80 -6.26
CA ALA A 168 8.95 -4.03 -5.92
C ALA A 168 8.32 -5.15 -6.75
N ASP A 169 8.54 -5.13 -8.06
CA ASP A 169 8.06 -6.16 -8.99
C ASP A 169 8.74 -7.51 -8.73
N THR A 170 10.04 -7.51 -8.43
CA THR A 170 10.82 -8.72 -8.08
C THR A 170 10.32 -9.33 -6.77
N LEU A 171 10.06 -8.51 -5.75
CA LEU A 171 9.53 -8.98 -4.46
C LEU A 171 8.16 -9.65 -4.65
N GLN A 172 7.29 -9.05 -5.45
CA GLN A 172 6.00 -9.66 -5.78
C GLN A 172 6.18 -10.99 -6.52
N ALA A 173 7.06 -11.05 -7.52
CA ALA A 173 7.30 -12.26 -8.30
C ALA A 173 7.81 -13.41 -7.41
N VAL A 174 8.82 -13.15 -6.56
CA VAL A 174 9.35 -14.14 -5.61
C VAL A 174 8.30 -14.58 -4.59
N TRP A 175 7.47 -13.63 -4.12
CA TRP A 175 6.36 -13.95 -3.23
C TRP A 175 5.35 -14.90 -3.88
N VAL A 176 4.92 -14.60 -5.10
CA VAL A 176 3.94 -15.42 -5.86
C VAL A 176 4.49 -16.81 -6.19
N GLU A 177 5.77 -16.92 -6.52
CA GLU A 177 6.41 -18.22 -6.73
C GLU A 177 6.34 -19.12 -5.49
N ARG A 178 6.55 -18.54 -4.31
CA ARG A 178 6.55 -19.29 -3.04
C ARG A 178 5.14 -19.51 -2.48
N TYR A 179 4.27 -18.53 -2.66
CA TYR A 179 2.91 -18.51 -2.12
C TYR A 179 1.85 -18.18 -3.17
N PRO A 180 1.68 -19.05 -4.20
CA PRO A 180 0.80 -18.79 -5.35
C PRO A 180 -0.68 -18.66 -4.96
N LYS A 181 -1.07 -19.20 -3.79
CA LYS A 181 -2.44 -19.08 -3.25
C LYS A 181 -2.68 -17.82 -2.42
N SER A 182 -1.66 -17.01 -2.23
CA SER A 182 -1.76 -15.78 -1.43
C SER A 182 -0.94 -14.63 -2.04
N PRO A 183 -1.17 -14.28 -3.31
CA PRO A 183 -0.49 -13.17 -3.96
C PRO A 183 -0.91 -11.83 -3.34
N PHE A 184 -0.12 -10.78 -3.60
CA PHE A 184 -0.48 -9.39 -3.33
C PHE A 184 -0.28 -8.53 -4.58
N TYR A 185 -0.93 -7.37 -4.63
CA TYR A 185 -0.74 -6.40 -5.72
C TYR A 185 0.28 -5.33 -5.38
N VAL A 186 1.07 -4.93 -6.37
CA VAL A 186 2.00 -3.79 -6.28
C VAL A 186 1.20 -2.50 -6.46
N GLY A 187 0.84 -1.87 -5.36
CA GLY A 187 0.14 -0.59 -5.32
C GLY A 187 1.07 0.56 -4.95
N ASP A 188 0.79 1.77 -5.46
CA ASP A 188 1.47 2.99 -5.05
C ASP A 188 0.71 3.72 -3.93
N TYR A 189 1.44 4.61 -3.23
CA TYR A 189 0.89 5.38 -2.12
C TYR A 189 -0.28 6.28 -2.53
N GLU A 190 -0.20 6.94 -3.68
CA GLU A 190 -1.23 7.89 -4.12
C GLU A 190 -2.55 7.19 -4.43
N THR A 191 -2.50 6.00 -5.01
CA THR A 191 -3.66 5.16 -5.25
C THR A 191 -4.31 4.74 -3.93
N LEU A 192 -3.51 4.26 -2.96
CA LEU A 192 -4.00 3.83 -1.65
C LEU A 192 -4.56 5.02 -0.84
N ALA A 193 -3.79 6.09 -0.68
CA ALA A 193 -4.23 7.31 0.02
C ALA A 193 -5.41 7.99 -0.70
N GLY A 194 -5.42 7.99 -2.03
CA GLY A 194 -6.49 8.53 -2.86
C GLY A 194 -7.84 7.81 -2.65
N GLY A 195 -7.80 6.53 -2.29
CA GLY A 195 -8.98 5.79 -1.87
C GLY A 195 -9.70 6.48 -0.70
N PHE A 196 -8.99 7.01 0.27
CA PHE A 196 -9.57 7.74 1.42
C PHE A 196 -9.97 9.19 1.11
N ARG A 197 -9.31 9.84 0.13
CA ARG A 197 -9.55 11.26 -0.21
C ARG A 197 -10.79 11.48 -1.07
N LYS A 198 -11.29 10.47 -1.78
CA LYS A 198 -12.49 10.62 -2.62
C LYS A 198 -13.69 10.97 -1.76
N LYS A 199 -14.28 12.15 -1.96
CA LYS A 199 -15.45 12.71 -1.23
C LYS A 199 -16.69 11.80 -1.18
N LYS A 200 -16.73 10.69 -1.89
CA LYS A 200 -17.82 9.71 -1.93
C LYS A 200 -17.96 8.86 -0.67
N PHE A 201 -17.11 9.03 0.35
CA PHE A 201 -17.14 8.21 1.56
C PHE A 201 -18.30 8.50 2.55
N LEU A 202 -18.99 9.63 2.41
CA LEU A 202 -20.15 9.93 3.23
C LEU A 202 -21.37 9.13 2.72
N GLY A 203 -21.79 8.13 3.48
CA GLY A 203 -22.97 7.31 3.19
C GLY A 203 -22.70 5.99 2.48
N LEU A 204 -21.44 5.56 2.32
CA LEU A 204 -21.11 4.28 1.65
C LEU A 204 -21.30 3.08 2.59
N CYS A 205 -21.83 2.02 2.03
CA CYS A 205 -21.77 0.67 2.61
C CYS A 205 -20.46 0.01 2.09
N PHE A 206 -19.29 0.35 2.67
CA PHE A 206 -17.97 -0.01 2.16
C PHE A 206 -17.86 -1.45 1.66
N ILE A 207 -18.11 -2.44 2.52
CA ILE A 207 -18.01 -3.86 2.19
C ILE A 207 -19.02 -4.22 1.10
N THR A 208 -20.29 -3.77 1.24
CA THR A 208 -21.34 -4.06 0.25
C THR A 208 -21.02 -3.41 -1.09
N THR A 209 -20.49 -2.17 -1.09
CA THR A 209 -20.07 -1.46 -2.31
C THR A 209 -18.93 -2.23 -2.99
N ALA A 210 -17.89 -2.62 -2.25
CA ALA A 210 -16.75 -3.36 -2.80
C ALA A 210 -17.17 -4.72 -3.40
N VAL A 211 -18.10 -5.43 -2.75
CA VAL A 211 -18.66 -6.69 -3.28
C VAL A 211 -19.46 -6.44 -4.56
N CYS A 212 -20.30 -5.41 -4.59
CA CYS A 212 -21.08 -5.07 -5.79
C CYS A 212 -20.18 -4.62 -6.96
N GLU A 213 -19.15 -3.80 -6.67
CA GLU A 213 -18.15 -3.39 -7.66
C GLU A 213 -17.36 -4.58 -8.22
N ALA A 214 -16.97 -5.54 -7.37
CA ALA A 214 -16.29 -6.76 -7.81
C ALA A 214 -17.15 -7.63 -8.75
N GLU A 215 -18.48 -7.51 -8.64
CA GLU A 215 -19.44 -8.15 -9.55
C GLU A 215 -19.81 -7.28 -10.77
N GLY A 216 -19.19 -6.12 -10.94
CA GLY A 216 -19.50 -5.19 -12.03
C GLY A 216 -20.86 -4.48 -11.90
N LYS A 217 -21.45 -4.47 -10.71
CA LYS A 217 -22.73 -3.80 -10.45
C LYS A 217 -22.53 -2.29 -10.25
N PRO A 218 -23.46 -1.45 -10.75
CA PRO A 218 -23.38 0.00 -10.55
C PRO A 218 -23.70 0.39 -9.10
N ASP A 219 -23.27 1.60 -8.70
CA ASP A 219 -23.43 2.14 -7.34
C ASP A 219 -24.91 2.38 -6.93
N ASP A 220 -25.81 2.42 -7.89
CA ASP A 220 -27.26 2.54 -7.71
C ASP A 220 -28.02 1.21 -7.85
N CYS A 221 -27.33 0.07 -7.82
CA CYS A 221 -27.98 -1.24 -7.91
C CYS A 221 -28.97 -1.46 -6.76
N ALA A 222 -29.96 -2.31 -7.00
CA ALA A 222 -31.05 -2.58 -6.07
C ALA A 222 -30.56 -3.02 -4.68
N GLU A 223 -29.50 -3.82 -4.64
CA GLU A 223 -28.89 -4.29 -3.39
C GLU A 223 -28.29 -3.15 -2.56
N LEU A 224 -27.45 -2.32 -3.17
CA LEU A 224 -26.84 -1.17 -2.50
C LEU A 224 -27.90 -0.19 -2.01
N THR A 225 -28.94 0.06 -2.82
CA THR A 225 -30.06 0.90 -2.45
C THR A 225 -30.79 0.34 -1.24
N ALA A 226 -31.06 -0.98 -1.20
CA ALA A 226 -31.72 -1.64 -0.07
C ALA A 226 -30.90 -1.57 1.22
N PHE A 227 -29.57 -1.83 1.15
CA PHE A 227 -28.70 -1.74 2.32
C PHE A 227 -28.54 -0.31 2.84
N ARG A 228 -28.50 0.68 1.95
CA ARG A 228 -28.48 2.10 2.34
C ARG A 228 -29.79 2.49 3.04
N ALA A 229 -30.92 2.11 2.49
CA ALA A 229 -32.22 2.35 3.10
C ALA A 229 -32.38 1.65 4.48
N PHE A 230 -31.88 0.42 4.60
CA PHE A 230 -31.84 -0.31 5.87
C PHE A 230 -30.97 0.41 6.91
N ARG A 231 -29.77 0.85 6.54
CA ARG A 231 -28.87 1.59 7.44
C ARG A 231 -29.50 2.90 7.91
N ASP A 232 -29.98 3.71 6.96
CA ASP A 232 -30.43 5.09 7.24
C ASP A 232 -31.81 5.13 7.89
N GLY A 233 -32.68 4.19 7.55
CA GLY A 233 -34.04 4.07 8.11
C GLY A 233 -34.08 3.24 9.39
N TYR A 234 -33.81 1.95 9.30
CA TYR A 234 -33.99 1.03 10.41
C TYR A 234 -32.85 1.02 11.40
N LEU A 235 -31.60 0.80 10.92
CA LEU A 235 -30.44 0.58 11.80
C LEU A 235 -30.16 1.83 12.63
N LYS A 236 -30.14 3.00 12.02
CA LYS A 236 -29.89 4.28 12.70
C LYS A 236 -30.93 4.57 13.80
N ALA A 237 -32.14 4.10 13.66
CA ALA A 237 -33.20 4.28 14.65
C ALA A 237 -33.13 3.31 15.84
N GLN A 238 -32.20 2.32 15.81
CA GLN A 238 -32.03 1.41 16.94
C GLN A 238 -31.24 2.05 18.06
N PRO A 239 -31.42 1.66 19.34
CA PRO A 239 -30.70 2.21 20.48
C PRO A 239 -29.15 2.13 20.37
N ASP A 240 -28.65 1.08 19.71
CA ASP A 240 -27.23 0.81 19.45
C ASP A 240 -26.80 1.17 18.02
N GLY A 241 -27.70 1.71 17.21
CA GLY A 241 -27.54 1.89 15.78
C GLY A 241 -26.41 2.83 15.40
N GLU A 242 -26.34 4.00 16.05
CA GLU A 242 -25.27 4.98 15.78
C GLU A 242 -23.89 4.41 16.11
N ALA A 243 -23.73 3.76 17.27
CA ALA A 243 -22.48 3.14 17.67
C ALA A 243 -22.02 2.04 16.68
N LEU A 244 -22.94 1.21 16.21
CA LEU A 244 -22.67 0.18 15.20
C LEU A 244 -22.25 0.79 13.85
N ILE A 245 -22.88 1.89 13.44
CA ILE A 245 -22.54 2.59 12.20
C ILE A 245 -21.16 3.26 12.31
N GLU A 246 -20.85 3.92 13.41
CA GLU A 246 -19.54 4.54 13.65
C GLU A 246 -18.42 3.48 13.67
N GLU A 247 -18.65 2.37 14.38
CA GLU A 247 -17.70 1.26 14.40
C GLU A 247 -17.48 0.69 13.00
N TYR A 248 -18.55 0.46 12.24
CA TYR A 248 -18.45 0.00 10.86
C TYR A 248 -17.61 0.95 9.99
N TYR A 249 -17.85 2.26 10.07
CA TYR A 249 -17.09 3.26 9.31
C TYR A 249 -15.61 3.34 9.70
N ARG A 250 -15.28 2.95 10.93
CA ARG A 250 -13.90 2.91 11.41
C ARG A 250 -13.13 1.70 10.85
N ILE A 251 -13.77 0.52 10.76
CA ILE A 251 -13.09 -0.74 10.43
C ILE A 251 -13.26 -1.18 8.97
N ALA A 252 -14.41 -0.93 8.36
CA ALA A 252 -14.74 -1.44 7.03
C ALA A 252 -13.78 -0.97 5.92
N PRO A 253 -13.28 0.29 5.89
CA PRO A 253 -12.29 0.70 4.91
C PRO A 253 -11.02 -0.14 4.96
N THR A 254 -10.51 -0.43 6.16
CA THR A 254 -9.31 -1.25 6.35
C THR A 254 -9.53 -2.68 5.87
N ILE A 255 -10.69 -3.28 6.18
CA ILE A 255 -11.05 -4.62 5.70
C ILE A 255 -11.05 -4.66 4.18
N VAL A 256 -11.70 -3.70 3.53
CA VAL A 256 -11.74 -3.60 2.06
C VAL A 256 -10.32 -3.47 1.49
N MET A 257 -9.48 -2.61 2.05
CA MET A 257 -8.10 -2.46 1.57
C MET A 257 -7.27 -3.74 1.76
N CYS A 258 -7.42 -4.44 2.88
CA CYS A 258 -6.77 -5.74 3.09
C CYS A 258 -7.20 -6.78 2.04
N ILE A 259 -8.48 -6.76 1.63
CA ILE A 259 -8.97 -7.63 0.56
C ILE A 259 -8.44 -7.17 -0.81
N ASP A 260 -8.47 -5.87 -1.10
CA ASP A 260 -8.09 -5.32 -2.40
C ASP A 260 -6.62 -5.53 -2.75
N VAL A 261 -5.74 -5.58 -1.74
CA VAL A 261 -4.31 -5.91 -1.99
C VAL A 261 -4.05 -7.41 -2.15
N CYS A 262 -5.06 -8.28 -1.98
CA CYS A 262 -4.94 -9.71 -2.21
C CYS A 262 -5.19 -10.06 -3.68
N GLY A 263 -4.37 -10.94 -4.24
CA GLY A 263 -4.55 -11.39 -5.62
C GLY A 263 -5.78 -12.26 -5.84
N ASP A 264 -6.36 -12.81 -4.76
CA ASP A 264 -7.59 -13.59 -4.72
C ASP A 264 -8.81 -12.75 -4.27
N ARG A 265 -8.75 -11.43 -4.49
CA ARG A 265 -9.81 -10.49 -4.04
C ARG A 265 -11.19 -10.84 -4.56
N THR A 266 -11.29 -11.27 -5.82
CA THR A 266 -12.56 -11.63 -6.46
C THR A 266 -13.23 -12.80 -5.75
N GLU A 267 -12.45 -13.83 -5.43
CA GLU A 267 -12.91 -15.02 -4.71
C GLU A 267 -13.33 -14.66 -3.28
N ARG A 268 -12.57 -13.77 -2.62
CA ARG A 268 -12.91 -13.28 -1.27
C ARG A 268 -14.23 -12.50 -1.27
N TYR A 269 -14.42 -11.59 -2.21
CA TYR A 269 -15.68 -10.87 -2.33
C TYR A 269 -16.86 -11.80 -2.68
N ALA A 270 -16.65 -12.79 -3.55
CA ALA A 270 -17.65 -13.80 -3.86
C ALA A 270 -18.02 -14.62 -2.61
N ALA A 271 -17.04 -15.00 -1.78
CA ALA A 271 -17.30 -15.70 -0.52
C ALA A 271 -18.07 -14.81 0.47
N ILE A 272 -17.70 -13.54 0.65
CA ILE A 272 -18.41 -12.59 1.50
C ILE A 272 -19.86 -12.42 1.03
N ARG A 273 -20.06 -12.32 -0.28
CA ARG A 273 -21.39 -12.27 -0.84
C ARG A 273 -22.22 -13.49 -0.48
N ALA A 274 -21.72 -14.67 -0.79
CA ALA A 274 -22.48 -15.91 -0.60
C ALA A 274 -22.76 -16.19 0.89
N GLN A 275 -21.77 -15.97 1.74
CA GLN A 275 -21.86 -16.31 3.16
C GLN A 275 -22.66 -15.29 3.97
N TYR A 276 -22.57 -14.01 3.63
CA TYR A 276 -23.09 -12.94 4.49
C TYR A 276 -24.11 -12.03 3.79
N LEU A 277 -23.72 -11.40 2.65
CA LEU A 277 -24.56 -10.35 2.07
C LEU A 277 -25.84 -10.90 1.45
N GLN A 278 -25.79 -12.05 0.78
CA GLN A 278 -26.99 -12.66 0.20
C GLN A 278 -28.02 -13.00 1.30
N PRO A 279 -27.67 -13.69 2.40
CA PRO A 279 -28.62 -13.92 3.52
C PRO A 279 -29.15 -12.62 4.18
N CYS A 280 -28.36 -11.54 4.19
CA CYS A 280 -28.84 -10.24 4.65
C CYS A 280 -29.85 -9.63 3.68
N TYR A 281 -29.54 -9.68 2.38
CA TYR A 281 -30.42 -9.15 1.34
C TYR A 281 -31.75 -9.91 1.27
N ASP A 282 -31.73 -11.23 1.38
CA ASP A 282 -32.94 -12.07 1.46
C ASP A 282 -33.81 -11.68 2.65
N ALA A 283 -33.20 -11.40 3.81
CA ALA A 283 -33.92 -10.90 4.98
C ALA A 283 -34.57 -9.52 4.73
N LEU A 284 -33.85 -8.60 4.05
CA LEU A 284 -34.41 -7.31 3.65
C LEU A 284 -35.60 -7.46 2.71
N GLN A 285 -35.52 -8.35 1.73
CA GLN A 285 -36.60 -8.61 0.77
C GLN A 285 -37.83 -9.23 1.46
N ALA A 286 -37.63 -10.03 2.53
CA ALA A 286 -38.70 -10.61 3.35
C ALA A 286 -39.25 -9.63 4.40
N GLY A 287 -38.73 -8.41 4.52
CA GLY A 287 -39.11 -7.44 5.54
C GLY A 287 -38.59 -7.77 6.95
N ASP A 288 -37.69 -8.76 7.10
CA ASP A 288 -37.06 -9.14 8.37
C ASP A 288 -35.85 -8.23 8.67
N LEU A 289 -36.17 -7.01 9.08
CA LEU A 289 -35.15 -6.01 9.38
C LEU A 289 -34.30 -6.38 10.61
N ALA A 290 -34.89 -7.02 11.62
CA ALA A 290 -34.17 -7.47 12.82
C ALA A 290 -33.22 -8.63 12.50
N GLY A 291 -33.66 -9.59 11.70
CA GLY A 291 -32.82 -10.68 11.21
C GLY A 291 -31.69 -10.18 10.31
N CYS A 292 -31.94 -9.19 9.46
CA CYS A 292 -30.91 -8.53 8.67
C CYS A 292 -29.85 -7.87 9.59
N LYS A 293 -30.26 -7.09 10.61
CA LYS A 293 -29.34 -6.48 11.58
C LYS A 293 -28.42 -7.53 12.21
N THR A 294 -28.99 -8.63 12.71
CA THR A 294 -28.24 -9.70 13.37
C THR A 294 -27.19 -10.31 12.43
N LYS A 295 -27.57 -10.62 11.19
CA LYS A 295 -26.67 -11.20 10.19
C LYS A 295 -25.58 -10.21 9.76
N TYR A 296 -25.93 -8.95 9.56
CA TYR A 296 -24.99 -7.91 9.13
C TYR A 296 -23.95 -7.61 10.20
N VAL A 297 -24.37 -7.47 11.46
CA VAL A 297 -23.44 -7.28 12.60
C VAL A 297 -22.51 -8.47 12.74
N ARG A 298 -23.03 -9.70 12.58
CA ARG A 298 -22.20 -10.91 12.59
C ARG A 298 -21.15 -10.87 11.48
N MET A 299 -21.52 -10.53 10.25
CA MET A 299 -20.57 -10.36 9.13
C MET A 299 -19.44 -9.40 9.50
N VAL A 300 -19.77 -8.22 10.01
CA VAL A 300 -18.79 -7.20 10.37
C VAL A 300 -17.81 -7.73 11.43
N ARG A 301 -18.31 -8.42 12.46
CA ARG A 301 -17.49 -9.02 13.52
C ARG A 301 -16.62 -10.17 13.03
N ASP A 302 -17.13 -11.00 12.13
CA ASP A 302 -16.37 -12.11 11.56
C ASP A 302 -15.23 -11.59 10.69
N LEU A 303 -15.49 -10.57 9.84
CA LEU A 303 -14.48 -9.92 9.00
C LEU A 303 -13.48 -9.11 9.83
N GLU A 304 -13.90 -8.43 10.89
CA GLU A 304 -12.98 -7.76 11.81
C GLU A 304 -11.99 -8.76 12.41
N ARG A 305 -12.47 -9.91 12.87
CA ARG A 305 -11.61 -10.97 13.41
C ARG A 305 -10.68 -11.57 12.35
N GLU A 306 -11.14 -11.71 11.13
CA GLU A 306 -10.35 -12.28 10.04
C GLU A 306 -9.23 -11.33 9.58
N TYR A 307 -9.51 -10.03 9.49
CA TYR A 307 -8.60 -9.08 8.87
C TYR A 307 -7.90 -8.14 9.85
N LEU A 308 -8.42 -7.95 11.08
CA LEU A 308 -7.93 -6.93 12.03
C LEU A 308 -7.58 -7.47 13.43
N SER A 309 -7.73 -8.77 13.70
CA SER A 309 -7.46 -9.31 15.05
C SER A 309 -6.03 -9.73 15.32
#